data_cfcb66869809adbe9cbc61e15485a379
#
_entry.id   cfcb66869809adbe9cbc61e15485a379
#
_cell.length_a   1.000
_cell.length_b   1.000
_cell.length_c   1.000
_cell.angle_alpha   90.00
_cell.angle_beta   90.00
_cell.angle_gamma   90.00
#
_symmetry.space_group_name_H-M   'P 1'
#
loop_
_entity.id
_entity.type
_entity.pdbx_description
1 polymer ?
#
loop_
_entity_poly.entity_id
_entity_poly.type
_entity_poly.pdbx_seq_one_letter_code
_entity_poly.pdbx_strand_id
1 'polypeptide(L)'
;MIAFSTCWNSGRHNAGDKMLREIKGKLGFELIELGHGIRISLMPGIQKMFDAGEVRFSSLHNFCPLPVEVMAASPDCYQFSAVYPQERERAIKQTFQTIDFAARLSAPFVVLHLGAVNMKPITDPLIELAKAGKYLSRKYVRLKLSAVQKREKNGAIYVQRVKDCLRRVIDYAASKNVKLGLENRRGYEEIPTERELPSLLDEMNSPQIGYWHDFGHAQIKENLAFLDHAEWLRAIAPRTVGCHVQDCIWPAQDHQPPFAGGVDLEKLVPLLPSNCLFVWEMSPRKTTDEIRRSIQLWKERFGE
;
A
#
# COMPACT_ATOMS: atom_id res chain seq x y z
N MET A 1 -12.56 -2.53 -12.11
CA MET A 1 -13.30 -2.83 -10.85
C MET A 1 -12.72 -1.97 -9.75
N ILE A 2 -13.55 -1.18 -9.06
CA ILE A 2 -13.10 -0.19 -8.07
C ILE A 2 -13.57 -0.59 -6.67
N ALA A 3 -12.65 -0.57 -5.71
CA ALA A 3 -12.88 -0.83 -4.29
C ALA A 3 -12.53 0.41 -3.44
N PHE A 4 -12.92 0.40 -2.18
CA PHE A 4 -12.62 1.46 -1.22
C PHE A 4 -12.00 0.91 0.06
N SER A 5 -10.90 1.51 0.54
CA SER A 5 -10.19 1.05 1.73
C SER A 5 -10.81 1.57 3.02
N THR A 6 -10.93 0.70 4.02
CA THR A 6 -11.36 1.03 5.37
C THR A 6 -10.34 1.86 6.17
N CYS A 7 -9.15 2.14 5.62
CA CYS A 7 -8.19 3.05 6.26
C CYS A 7 -8.81 4.43 6.52
N TRP A 8 -9.77 4.86 5.67
CA TRP A 8 -10.52 6.09 5.84
C TRP A 8 -11.35 6.15 7.14
N ASN A 9 -11.95 5.02 7.58
CA ASN A 9 -12.93 5.07 8.65
C ASN A 9 -12.77 4.06 9.77
N SER A 10 -11.85 3.10 9.69
CA SER A 10 -11.70 2.04 10.70
C SER A 10 -11.40 2.58 12.10
N GLY A 11 -10.68 3.70 12.20
CA GLY A 11 -10.29 4.30 13.48
C GLY A 11 -11.44 4.92 14.29
N ARG A 12 -12.56 5.28 13.63
CA ARG A 12 -13.70 5.95 14.29
C ARG A 12 -14.89 5.04 14.62
N HIS A 13 -14.80 3.76 14.27
CA HIS A 13 -15.85 2.78 14.54
C HIS A 13 -15.44 1.74 15.58
N ASN A 14 -16.41 1.29 16.39
CA ASN A 14 -16.26 0.20 17.33
C ASN A 14 -17.04 -1.07 16.93
N ALA A 15 -17.74 -1.03 15.79
CA ALA A 15 -18.50 -2.15 15.23
C ALA A 15 -18.26 -2.21 13.71
N GLY A 16 -17.89 -3.40 13.21
CA GLY A 16 -17.50 -3.57 11.81
C GLY A 16 -18.65 -3.38 10.83
N ASP A 17 -19.84 -3.79 11.18
CA ASP A 17 -21.05 -3.56 10.36
C ASP A 17 -21.36 -2.06 10.19
N LYS A 18 -21.23 -1.27 11.26
CA LYS A 18 -21.42 0.20 11.19
C LYS A 18 -20.35 0.86 10.29
N MET A 19 -19.11 0.41 10.41
CA MET A 19 -18.00 0.87 9.57
C MET A 19 -18.27 0.63 8.09
N LEU A 20 -18.67 -0.59 7.73
CA LEU A 20 -18.94 -0.97 6.33
C LEU A 20 -20.19 -0.28 5.78
N ARG A 21 -21.26 -0.17 6.60
CA ARG A 21 -22.47 0.57 6.23
C ARG A 21 -22.22 2.04 5.97
N GLU A 22 -21.25 2.66 6.64
CA GLU A 22 -20.86 4.04 6.34
C GLU A 22 -20.26 4.17 4.94
N ILE A 23 -19.35 3.28 4.54
CA ILE A 23 -18.76 3.28 3.20
C ILE A 23 -19.84 3.03 2.15
N LYS A 24 -20.62 1.95 2.32
CA LYS A 24 -21.69 1.60 1.38
C LYS A 24 -22.75 2.69 1.27
N GLY A 25 -23.26 3.19 2.39
CA GLY A 25 -24.36 4.16 2.40
C GLY A 25 -23.95 5.57 2.01
N LYS A 26 -22.74 6.01 2.39
CA LYS A 26 -22.29 7.37 2.08
C LYS A 26 -21.53 7.49 0.75
N LEU A 27 -20.78 6.46 0.35
CA LEU A 27 -19.90 6.50 -0.80
C LEU A 27 -20.33 5.57 -1.94
N GLY A 28 -21.21 4.61 -1.68
CA GLY A 28 -21.75 3.70 -2.70
C GLY A 28 -20.85 2.50 -3.03
N PHE A 29 -19.77 2.26 -2.29
CA PHE A 29 -18.90 1.11 -2.54
C PHE A 29 -19.39 -0.15 -1.82
N GLU A 30 -19.49 -1.26 -2.56
CA GLU A 30 -19.78 -2.60 -2.02
C GLU A 30 -18.57 -3.52 -2.07
N LEU A 31 -17.56 -3.17 -2.86
CA LEU A 31 -16.27 -3.85 -2.89
C LEU A 31 -15.28 -3.07 -2.00
N ILE A 32 -14.71 -3.75 -1.02
CA ILE A 32 -14.01 -3.07 0.08
C ILE A 32 -12.65 -3.73 0.32
N GLU A 33 -11.66 -2.91 0.61
CA GLU A 33 -10.41 -3.36 1.21
C GLU A 33 -10.45 -3.19 2.73
N LEU A 34 -10.01 -4.21 3.47
CA LEU A 34 -9.77 -4.10 4.90
C LEU A 34 -8.33 -3.63 5.15
N GLY A 35 -8.18 -2.38 5.59
CA GLY A 35 -6.89 -1.77 5.90
C GLY A 35 -6.24 -2.32 7.19
N HIS A 36 -4.97 -2.01 7.37
CA HIS A 36 -4.16 -2.41 8.54
C HIS A 36 -4.66 -1.87 9.91
N GLY A 37 -5.62 -0.95 9.92
CA GLY A 37 -6.25 -0.43 11.15
C GLY A 37 -7.43 -1.25 11.68
N ILE A 38 -7.78 -2.37 11.08
CA ILE A 38 -8.88 -3.23 11.50
C ILE A 38 -8.55 -3.94 12.80
N ARG A 39 -9.18 -3.51 13.89
CA ARG A 39 -9.05 -4.19 15.20
C ARG A 39 -9.87 -5.48 15.21
N ILE A 40 -9.41 -6.47 15.98
CA ILE A 40 -10.09 -7.76 16.12
C ILE A 40 -11.57 -7.61 16.54
N SER A 41 -11.90 -6.58 17.32
CA SER A 41 -13.28 -6.28 17.75
C SER A 41 -14.23 -5.90 16.62
N LEU A 42 -13.71 -5.50 15.44
CA LEU A 42 -14.52 -5.17 14.27
C LEU A 42 -14.89 -6.43 13.45
N MET A 43 -14.14 -7.51 13.60
CA MET A 43 -14.28 -8.72 12.78
C MET A 43 -15.66 -9.36 12.84
N PRO A 44 -16.37 -9.46 14.00
CA PRO A 44 -17.70 -10.05 14.03
C PRO A 44 -18.71 -9.31 13.13
N GLY A 45 -18.68 -7.97 13.14
CA GLY A 45 -19.55 -7.15 12.28
C GLY A 45 -19.18 -7.24 10.80
N ILE A 46 -17.88 -7.33 10.49
CA ILE A 46 -17.37 -7.54 9.12
C ILE A 46 -17.86 -8.89 8.59
N GLN A 47 -17.68 -9.97 9.36
CA GLN A 47 -18.11 -11.31 8.98
C GLN A 47 -19.63 -11.36 8.75
N LYS A 48 -20.42 -10.75 9.65
CA LYS A 48 -21.88 -10.68 9.52
C LYS A 48 -22.33 -10.07 8.19
N MET A 49 -21.71 -8.96 7.77
CA MET A 49 -22.06 -8.30 6.50
C MET A 49 -21.62 -9.10 5.27
N PHE A 50 -20.48 -9.80 5.38
CA PHE A 50 -20.00 -10.72 4.34
C PHE A 50 -20.97 -11.90 4.18
N ASP A 51 -21.34 -12.57 5.27
CA ASP A 51 -22.27 -13.71 5.27
C ASP A 51 -23.66 -13.34 4.75
N ALA A 52 -24.09 -12.10 4.98
CA ALA A 52 -25.33 -11.55 4.45
C ALA A 52 -25.26 -11.15 2.97
N GLY A 53 -24.07 -11.24 2.32
CA GLY A 53 -23.87 -10.81 0.94
C GLY A 53 -23.98 -9.29 0.73
N GLU A 54 -23.95 -8.49 1.81
CA GLU A 54 -24.10 -7.03 1.73
C GLU A 54 -22.84 -6.34 1.20
N VAL A 55 -21.66 -6.96 1.33
CA VAL A 55 -20.35 -6.45 0.87
C VAL A 55 -19.49 -7.61 0.36
N ARG A 56 -18.50 -7.26 -0.48
CA ARG A 56 -17.44 -8.15 -0.95
C ARG A 56 -16.10 -7.53 -0.61
N PHE A 57 -15.07 -8.37 -0.49
CA PHE A 57 -13.73 -7.87 -0.20
C PHE A 57 -12.80 -8.05 -1.40
N SER A 58 -12.08 -6.99 -1.75
CA SER A 58 -11.10 -6.95 -2.82
C SER A 58 -9.73 -7.41 -2.35
N SER A 59 -9.36 -6.96 -1.16
CA SER A 59 -8.03 -7.14 -0.58
C SER A 59 -8.05 -6.93 0.92
N LEU A 60 -7.00 -7.42 1.58
CA LEU A 60 -6.66 -7.07 2.96
C LEU A 60 -5.26 -6.45 2.96
N HIS A 61 -5.10 -5.31 3.60
CA HIS A 61 -3.77 -4.74 3.82
C HIS A 61 -3.13 -5.38 5.06
N ASN A 62 -1.93 -5.90 4.91
CA ASN A 62 -1.20 -6.53 6.03
C ASN A 62 -0.80 -5.44 7.07
N PHE A 63 -1.03 -5.61 8.37
CA PHE A 63 -1.56 -6.77 9.05
C PHE A 63 -3.05 -6.56 9.36
N CYS A 64 -3.88 -7.48 8.93
CA CYS A 64 -5.33 -7.41 9.14
C CYS A 64 -5.87 -8.76 9.63
N PRO A 65 -6.53 -8.81 10.80
CA PRO A 65 -6.70 -7.71 11.75
C PRO A 65 -5.38 -7.30 12.40
N LEU A 66 -5.36 -6.04 12.91
CA LEU A 66 -4.21 -5.50 13.64
C LEU A 66 -3.84 -6.43 14.82
N PRO A 67 -2.56 -6.83 14.96
CA PRO A 67 -2.13 -7.65 16.08
C PRO A 67 -2.47 -7.01 17.42
N VAL A 68 -2.98 -7.80 18.37
CA VAL A 68 -3.54 -7.29 19.64
C VAL A 68 -2.53 -6.57 20.52
N GLU A 69 -1.25 -6.89 20.38
CA GLU A 69 -0.14 -6.27 21.10
C GLU A 69 0.32 -4.93 20.48
N VAL A 70 -0.20 -4.56 19.31
CA VAL A 70 0.18 -3.32 18.61
C VAL A 70 -0.76 -2.20 19.01
N MET A 71 -0.23 -1.17 19.67
CA MET A 71 -0.99 -0.04 20.19
C MET A 71 -1.35 0.99 19.10
N ALA A 72 -0.49 1.17 18.10
CA ALA A 72 -0.71 2.10 17.00
C ALA A 72 -0.73 1.34 15.68
N ALA A 73 -1.81 1.49 14.93
CA ALA A 73 -1.95 0.85 13.64
C ALA A 73 -0.85 1.32 12.67
N SER A 74 -0.13 0.36 12.12
CA SER A 74 0.89 0.60 11.11
C SER A 74 1.07 -0.68 10.27
N PRO A 75 1.18 -0.57 8.94
CA PRO A 75 1.51 -1.72 8.10
C PRO A 75 2.97 -2.18 8.29
N ASP A 76 3.79 -1.38 8.96
CA ASP A 76 5.20 -1.65 9.25
C ASP A 76 5.46 -2.03 10.72
N CYS A 77 4.40 -2.41 11.48
CA CYS A 77 4.56 -2.80 12.90
C CYS A 77 5.45 -4.04 13.09
N TYR A 78 5.54 -4.91 12.09
CA TYR A 78 6.55 -5.96 11.95
C TYR A 78 7.12 -5.94 10.55
N GLN A 79 8.43 -6.17 10.42
CA GLN A 79 9.12 -6.05 9.14
C GLN A 79 9.83 -7.35 8.75
N PHE A 80 9.64 -7.77 7.49
CA PHE A 80 10.39 -8.89 6.92
C PHE A 80 11.90 -8.61 6.81
N SER A 81 12.27 -7.33 6.74
CA SER A 81 13.66 -6.88 6.71
C SER A 81 14.33 -6.81 8.08
N ALA A 82 13.59 -7.01 9.17
CA ALA A 82 14.07 -6.81 10.55
C ALA A 82 15.40 -7.52 10.84
N VAL A 83 16.23 -6.88 11.69
CA VAL A 83 17.52 -7.41 12.06
C VAL A 83 17.37 -8.68 12.90
N TYR A 84 16.42 -8.66 13.84
CA TYR A 84 16.21 -9.76 14.76
C TYR A 84 15.32 -10.84 14.13
N PRO A 85 15.77 -12.12 14.14
CA PRO A 85 14.98 -13.23 13.60
C PRO A 85 13.59 -13.35 14.20
N GLN A 86 13.44 -13.10 15.49
CA GLN A 86 12.15 -13.19 16.21
C GLN A 86 11.11 -12.19 15.67
N GLU A 87 11.55 -11.01 15.25
CA GLU A 87 10.66 -10.01 14.64
C GLU A 87 10.20 -10.46 13.25
N ARG A 88 11.11 -11.04 12.45
CA ARG A 88 10.76 -11.62 11.15
C ARG A 88 9.76 -12.78 11.28
N GLU A 89 9.95 -13.65 12.30
CA GLU A 89 8.99 -14.73 12.59
C GLU A 89 7.61 -14.19 12.99
N ARG A 90 7.55 -13.09 13.75
CA ARG A 90 6.29 -12.41 14.05
C ARG A 90 5.64 -11.85 12.78
N ALA A 91 6.41 -11.18 11.92
CA ALA A 91 5.93 -10.68 10.64
C ALA A 91 5.30 -11.80 9.80
N ILE A 92 5.99 -12.94 9.66
CA ILE A 92 5.49 -14.11 8.91
C ILE A 92 4.21 -14.66 9.56
N LYS A 93 4.21 -14.88 10.87
CA LYS A 93 3.05 -15.43 11.59
C LYS A 93 1.81 -14.54 11.45
N GLN A 94 1.96 -13.24 11.60
CA GLN A 94 0.86 -12.29 11.46
C GLN A 94 0.38 -12.17 10.01
N THR A 95 1.29 -12.30 9.05
CA THR A 95 0.92 -12.36 7.63
C THR A 95 0.12 -13.62 7.31
N PHE A 96 0.47 -14.78 7.88
CA PHE A 96 -0.34 -16.00 7.75
C PHE A 96 -1.77 -15.79 8.27
N GLN A 97 -1.93 -15.11 9.40
CA GLN A 97 -3.26 -14.76 9.91
C GLN A 97 -4.03 -13.85 8.95
N THR A 98 -3.37 -12.85 8.37
CA THR A 98 -4.00 -11.98 7.37
C THR A 98 -4.44 -12.79 6.13
N ILE A 99 -3.61 -13.72 5.66
CA ILE A 99 -3.94 -14.62 4.55
C ILE A 99 -5.13 -15.52 4.89
N ASP A 100 -5.19 -16.07 6.12
CA ASP A 100 -6.34 -16.87 6.57
C ASP A 100 -7.65 -16.06 6.61
N PHE A 101 -7.58 -14.80 7.05
CA PHE A 101 -8.73 -13.91 7.01
C PHE A 101 -9.14 -13.54 5.57
N ALA A 102 -8.16 -13.29 4.69
CA ALA A 102 -8.43 -13.05 3.27
C ALA A 102 -9.15 -14.24 2.64
N ALA A 103 -8.65 -15.45 2.85
CA ALA A 103 -9.30 -16.67 2.35
C ALA A 103 -10.73 -16.85 2.92
N ARG A 104 -10.93 -16.61 4.21
CA ARG A 104 -12.26 -16.69 4.87
C ARG A 104 -13.26 -15.70 4.28
N LEU A 105 -12.81 -14.49 3.94
CA LEU A 105 -13.64 -13.44 3.38
C LEU A 105 -13.65 -13.45 1.85
N SER A 106 -13.10 -14.49 1.22
CA SER A 106 -12.97 -14.62 -0.25
C SER A 106 -12.31 -13.42 -0.91
N ALA A 107 -11.43 -12.72 -0.18
CA ALA A 107 -10.62 -11.63 -0.71
C ALA A 107 -9.42 -12.20 -1.49
N PRO A 108 -9.27 -11.89 -2.78
CA PRO A 108 -8.24 -12.51 -3.63
C PRO A 108 -6.82 -12.01 -3.35
N PHE A 109 -6.65 -10.87 -2.67
CA PHE A 109 -5.34 -10.25 -2.48
C PHE A 109 -5.04 -9.91 -1.02
N VAL A 110 -3.76 -10.02 -0.67
CA VAL A 110 -3.17 -9.39 0.53
C VAL A 110 -2.06 -8.44 0.08
N VAL A 111 -2.16 -7.17 0.47
CA VAL A 111 -1.16 -6.13 0.18
C VAL A 111 -0.08 -6.14 1.25
N LEU A 112 1.17 -6.11 0.83
CA LEU A 112 2.34 -6.26 1.72
C LEU A 112 3.29 -5.08 1.65
N HIS A 113 3.63 -4.55 2.82
CA HIS A 113 4.88 -3.82 3.06
C HIS A 113 5.97 -4.80 3.45
N LEU A 114 7.20 -4.57 3.00
CA LEU A 114 8.31 -5.52 3.23
C LEU A 114 9.30 -5.05 4.29
N GLY A 115 9.17 -3.79 4.72
CA GLY A 115 10.03 -3.16 5.70
C GLY A 115 11.04 -2.18 5.10
N ALA A 116 12.15 -1.95 5.80
CA ALA A 116 13.13 -0.93 5.43
C ALA A 116 14.57 -1.40 5.71
N VAL A 117 15.54 -0.71 5.10
CA VAL A 117 16.95 -0.81 5.46
C VAL A 117 17.18 -0.01 6.74
N ASN A 118 17.83 -0.61 7.74
CA ASN A 118 18.16 0.09 8.98
C ASN A 118 19.24 1.15 8.72
N MET A 119 18.80 2.34 8.41
CA MET A 119 19.63 3.51 8.18
C MET A 119 18.94 4.77 8.69
N LYS A 120 19.69 5.86 8.85
CA LYS A 120 19.07 7.14 9.19
C LYS A 120 18.06 7.51 8.09
N PRO A 121 16.79 7.78 8.42
CA PRO A 121 15.79 8.19 7.45
C PRO A 121 16.23 9.45 6.70
N ILE A 122 15.97 9.48 5.40
CA ILE A 122 16.35 10.59 4.53
C ILE A 122 15.17 11.19 3.78
N THR A 123 14.15 10.40 3.54
CA THR A 123 12.97 10.84 2.79
C THR A 123 12.31 12.03 3.48
N ASP A 124 12.01 11.94 4.78
CA ASP A 124 11.41 13.06 5.51
C ASP A 124 12.31 14.31 5.57
N PRO A 125 13.63 14.24 5.83
CA PRO A 125 14.53 15.39 5.68
C PRO A 125 14.56 16.02 4.27
N LEU A 126 14.40 15.24 3.21
CA LEU A 126 14.29 15.80 1.84
C LEU A 126 12.96 16.52 1.65
N ILE A 127 11.86 15.95 2.16
CA ILE A 127 10.54 16.59 2.16
C ILE A 127 10.59 17.93 2.90
N GLU A 128 11.19 17.99 4.07
CA GLU A 128 11.32 19.24 4.84
C GLU A 128 12.18 20.30 4.11
N LEU A 129 13.23 19.86 3.41
CA LEU A 129 13.99 20.78 2.55
C LEU A 129 13.18 21.29 1.36
N ALA A 130 12.35 20.44 0.75
CA ALA A 130 11.46 20.84 -0.34
C ALA A 130 10.41 21.85 0.14
N LYS A 131 9.74 21.59 1.29
CA LYS A 131 8.79 22.51 1.93
C LYS A 131 9.41 23.89 2.25
N ALA A 132 10.70 23.88 2.65
CA ALA A 132 11.44 25.10 2.96
C ALA A 132 11.98 25.83 1.71
N GLY A 133 11.55 25.50 0.51
CA GLY A 133 12.01 26.10 -0.75
C GLY A 133 13.46 25.75 -1.12
N LYS A 134 14.03 24.71 -0.49
CA LYS A 134 15.41 24.26 -0.73
C LYS A 134 15.50 23.00 -1.59
N TYR A 135 14.45 22.73 -2.37
CA TYR A 135 14.44 21.67 -3.37
C TYR A 135 15.62 21.85 -4.36
N LEU A 136 16.33 20.76 -4.65
CA LEU A 136 17.53 20.72 -5.51
C LEU A 136 18.68 21.64 -5.09
N SER A 137 18.64 22.25 -3.90
CA SER A 137 19.80 22.98 -3.37
C SER A 137 21.01 22.06 -3.16
N ARG A 138 22.22 22.64 -3.03
CA ARG A 138 23.44 21.86 -2.71
C ARG A 138 23.26 20.96 -1.47
N LYS A 139 22.52 21.43 -0.45
CA LYS A 139 22.23 20.65 0.75
C LYS A 139 21.34 19.47 0.43
N TYR A 140 20.28 19.69 -0.35
CA TYR A 140 19.33 18.66 -0.79
C TYR A 140 20.08 17.57 -1.58
N VAL A 141 20.81 17.96 -2.64
CA VAL A 141 21.55 17.04 -3.51
C VAL A 141 22.59 16.23 -2.72
N ARG A 142 23.36 16.87 -1.84
CA ARG A 142 24.35 16.18 -0.99
C ARG A 142 23.70 15.15 -0.08
N LEU A 143 22.60 15.51 0.57
CA LEU A 143 21.83 14.60 1.43
C LEU A 143 21.36 13.39 0.64
N LYS A 144 20.71 13.63 -0.50
CA LYS A 144 20.17 12.59 -1.38
C LYS A 144 21.26 11.63 -1.87
N LEU A 145 22.37 12.14 -2.42
CA LEU A 145 23.47 11.31 -2.91
C LEU A 145 24.10 10.46 -1.79
N SER A 146 24.37 11.06 -0.63
CA SER A 146 24.90 10.32 0.53
C SER A 146 23.98 9.19 0.97
N ALA A 147 22.68 9.40 0.89
CA ALA A 147 21.71 8.41 1.29
C ALA A 147 21.57 7.27 0.29
N VAL A 148 21.55 7.59 -1.01
CA VAL A 148 21.58 6.58 -2.08
C VAL A 148 22.80 5.68 -1.91
N GLN A 149 24.00 6.28 -1.78
CA GLN A 149 25.23 5.52 -1.57
C GLN A 149 25.19 4.60 -0.33
N LYS A 150 24.68 5.11 0.80
CA LYS A 150 24.57 4.30 2.03
C LYS A 150 23.58 3.16 1.88
N ARG A 151 22.44 3.42 1.23
CA ARG A 151 21.43 2.39 1.02
C ARG A 151 21.93 1.30 0.10
N GLU A 152 22.55 1.65 -1.02
CA GLU A 152 23.15 0.67 -1.95
C GLU A 152 24.23 -0.17 -1.27
N LYS A 153 25.09 0.45 -0.45
CA LYS A 153 26.12 -0.28 0.29
C LYS A 153 25.56 -1.27 1.31
N ASN A 154 24.46 -0.94 1.99
CA ASN A 154 23.96 -1.68 3.15
C ASN A 154 22.70 -2.48 2.85
N GLY A 155 22.00 -2.24 1.72
CA GLY A 155 20.65 -2.76 1.46
C GLY A 155 20.57 -4.26 1.24
N ALA A 156 21.60 -4.86 0.62
CA ALA A 156 21.54 -6.26 0.15
C ALA A 156 21.15 -7.27 1.23
N ILE A 157 21.66 -7.12 2.45
CA ILE A 157 21.35 -8.05 3.55
C ILE A 157 19.87 -7.96 4.00
N TYR A 158 19.25 -6.77 3.93
CA TYR A 158 17.86 -6.56 4.28
C TYR A 158 16.94 -7.13 3.18
N VAL A 159 17.29 -6.92 1.92
CA VAL A 159 16.59 -7.51 0.77
C VAL A 159 16.66 -9.04 0.84
N GLN A 160 17.82 -9.62 1.23
CA GLN A 160 17.94 -11.06 1.40
C GLN A 160 17.01 -11.60 2.49
N ARG A 161 16.91 -10.92 3.64
CA ARG A 161 15.97 -11.29 4.72
C ARG A 161 14.52 -11.25 4.23
N VAL A 162 14.16 -10.23 3.46
CA VAL A 162 12.83 -10.12 2.84
C VAL A 162 12.57 -11.32 1.92
N LYS A 163 13.51 -11.69 1.06
CA LYS A 163 13.40 -12.86 0.18
C LYS A 163 13.15 -14.15 0.94
N ASP A 164 13.89 -14.37 2.04
CA ASP A 164 13.76 -15.56 2.87
C ASP A 164 12.37 -15.65 3.53
N CYS A 165 11.84 -14.51 4.00
CA CYS A 165 10.48 -14.43 4.54
C CYS A 165 9.42 -14.64 3.46
N LEU A 166 9.58 -13.98 2.29
CA LEU A 166 8.61 -14.05 1.19
C LEU A 166 8.42 -15.47 0.65
N ARG A 167 9.47 -16.27 0.53
CA ARG A 167 9.33 -17.68 0.09
C ARG A 167 8.31 -18.44 0.94
N ARG A 168 8.40 -18.31 2.26
CA ARG A 168 7.47 -18.96 3.20
C ARG A 168 6.05 -18.39 3.10
N VAL A 169 5.93 -17.08 2.92
CA VAL A 169 4.63 -16.40 2.81
C VAL A 169 3.94 -16.73 1.49
N ILE A 170 4.70 -16.83 0.40
CA ILE A 170 4.20 -17.23 -0.92
C ILE A 170 3.66 -18.65 -0.90
N ASP A 171 4.40 -19.61 -0.32
CA ASP A 171 3.97 -21.00 -0.20
C ASP A 171 2.65 -21.12 0.59
N TYR A 172 2.55 -20.35 1.68
CA TYR A 172 1.33 -20.31 2.48
C TYR A 172 0.16 -19.68 1.72
N ALA A 173 0.38 -18.56 1.04
CA ALA A 173 -0.63 -17.89 0.23
C ALA A 173 -1.14 -18.79 -0.91
N ALA A 174 -0.23 -19.55 -1.56
CA ALA A 174 -0.59 -20.55 -2.56
C ALA A 174 -1.53 -21.62 -2.01
N SER A 175 -1.27 -22.13 -0.78
CA SER A 175 -2.12 -23.14 -0.13
C SER A 175 -3.53 -22.64 0.19
N LYS A 176 -3.73 -21.31 0.23
CA LYS A 176 -5.01 -20.64 0.53
C LYS A 176 -5.66 -20.01 -0.71
N ASN A 177 -5.03 -20.14 -1.88
CA ASN A 177 -5.47 -19.48 -3.12
C ASN A 177 -5.60 -17.94 -2.99
N VAL A 178 -4.69 -17.32 -2.24
CA VAL A 178 -4.60 -15.87 -2.05
C VAL A 178 -3.37 -15.35 -2.76
N LYS A 179 -3.48 -14.23 -3.48
CA LYS A 179 -2.37 -13.54 -4.13
C LYS A 179 -1.80 -12.44 -3.24
N LEU A 180 -0.53 -12.13 -3.44
CA LEU A 180 0.20 -11.12 -2.68
C LEU A 180 0.54 -9.94 -3.58
N GLY A 181 0.16 -8.72 -3.19
CA GLY A 181 0.55 -7.47 -3.84
C GLY A 181 1.74 -6.85 -3.11
N LEU A 182 2.90 -6.77 -3.75
CA LEU A 182 4.07 -6.08 -3.19
C LEU A 182 3.97 -4.60 -3.51
N GLU A 183 3.76 -3.79 -2.49
CA GLU A 183 3.49 -2.37 -2.65
C GLU A 183 4.78 -1.54 -2.78
N ASN A 184 4.78 -0.57 -3.73
CA ASN A 184 5.83 0.45 -3.76
C ASN A 184 5.71 1.39 -2.56
N ARG A 185 6.85 1.77 -2.04
CA ARG A 185 6.95 2.51 -0.77
C ARG A 185 7.22 3.99 -1.01
N ARG A 186 6.76 4.84 -0.08
CA ARG A 186 6.99 6.29 -0.14
C ARG A 186 8.44 6.67 0.16
N GLY A 187 9.11 5.94 1.03
CA GLY A 187 10.46 6.22 1.49
C GLY A 187 11.53 5.54 0.67
N TYR A 188 12.63 6.23 0.41
CA TYR A 188 13.76 5.64 -0.32
C TYR A 188 14.50 4.59 0.50
N GLU A 189 14.48 4.70 1.83
CA GLU A 189 15.00 3.72 2.78
C GLU A 189 14.18 2.43 2.86
N GLU A 190 12.96 2.43 2.36
CA GLU A 190 12.04 1.28 2.42
C GLU A 190 12.33 0.26 1.31
N ILE A 191 11.80 -0.95 1.48
CA ILE A 191 11.95 -2.09 0.57
C ILE A 191 10.57 -2.49 0.03
N PRO A 192 10.45 -2.71 -1.30
CA PRO A 192 11.50 -2.59 -2.31
C PRO A 192 11.64 -1.15 -2.86
N THR A 193 12.82 -0.83 -3.38
CA THR A 193 12.94 0.26 -4.35
C THR A 193 12.51 -0.21 -5.75
N GLU A 194 12.31 0.75 -6.65
CA GLU A 194 11.97 0.48 -8.05
C GLU A 194 13.06 -0.36 -8.77
N ARG A 195 14.32 -0.25 -8.35
CA ARG A 195 15.42 -1.07 -8.88
C ARG A 195 15.40 -2.50 -8.35
N GLU A 196 14.95 -2.70 -7.12
CA GLU A 196 14.91 -4.01 -6.46
C GLU A 196 13.69 -4.83 -6.84
N LEU A 197 12.56 -4.19 -7.07
CA LEU A 197 11.27 -4.87 -7.25
C LEU A 197 11.25 -5.83 -8.45
N PRO A 198 11.73 -5.46 -9.67
CA PRO A 198 11.75 -6.39 -10.80
C PRO A 198 12.55 -7.65 -10.48
N SER A 199 13.77 -7.49 -9.96
CA SER A 199 14.63 -8.62 -9.57
C SER A 199 14.00 -9.47 -8.47
N LEU A 200 13.32 -8.86 -7.50
CA LEU A 200 12.62 -9.58 -6.43
C LEU A 200 11.47 -10.44 -6.99
N LEU A 201 10.66 -9.88 -7.88
CA LEU A 201 9.58 -10.61 -8.54
C LEU A 201 10.09 -11.74 -9.43
N ASP A 202 11.20 -11.51 -10.18
CA ASP A 202 11.83 -12.53 -11.04
C ASP A 202 12.40 -13.70 -10.23
N GLU A 203 13.05 -13.39 -9.10
CA GLU A 203 13.67 -14.40 -8.26
C GLU A 203 12.64 -15.23 -7.48
N MET A 204 11.54 -14.62 -7.06
CA MET A 204 10.43 -15.37 -6.44
C MET A 204 9.70 -16.23 -7.46
N ASN A 205 9.61 -15.80 -8.71
CA ASN A 205 9.05 -16.54 -9.86
C ASN A 205 7.76 -17.31 -9.54
N SER A 206 6.78 -16.65 -8.93
CA SER A 206 5.54 -17.26 -8.47
C SER A 206 4.32 -16.54 -9.04
N PRO A 207 3.28 -17.25 -9.47
CA PRO A 207 2.01 -16.64 -9.88
C PRO A 207 1.22 -16.06 -8.70
N GLN A 208 1.66 -16.32 -7.47
CA GLN A 208 1.00 -15.83 -6.25
C GLN A 208 1.43 -14.42 -5.88
N ILE A 209 2.44 -13.83 -6.53
CA ILE A 209 2.88 -12.46 -6.23
C ILE A 209 2.82 -11.57 -7.46
N GLY A 210 2.55 -10.30 -7.22
CA GLY A 210 2.62 -9.25 -8.23
C GLY A 210 2.93 -7.91 -7.60
N TYR A 211 3.06 -6.92 -8.46
CA TYR A 211 3.26 -5.55 -8.03
C TYR A 211 1.92 -4.89 -7.64
N TRP A 212 1.92 -4.17 -6.52
CA TRP A 212 0.83 -3.30 -6.11
C TRP A 212 1.28 -1.86 -6.21
N HIS A 213 0.63 -1.08 -7.08
CA HIS A 213 1.04 0.28 -7.37
C HIS A 213 0.31 1.29 -6.49
N ASP A 214 1.00 1.97 -5.60
CA ASP A 214 0.48 3.13 -4.89
C ASP A 214 0.87 4.41 -5.63
N PHE A 215 -0.13 5.13 -6.13
CA PHE A 215 0.05 6.36 -6.91
C PHE A 215 0.63 7.49 -6.09
N GLY A 216 0.19 7.66 -4.84
CA GLY A 216 0.69 8.72 -3.96
C GLY A 216 2.14 8.50 -3.55
N HIS A 217 2.51 7.25 -3.22
CA HIS A 217 3.89 6.89 -2.89
C HIS A 217 4.85 7.11 -4.07
N ALA A 218 4.44 6.72 -5.28
CA ALA A 218 5.23 6.96 -6.48
C ALA A 218 5.36 8.46 -6.76
N GLN A 219 4.27 9.24 -6.59
CA GLN A 219 4.30 10.68 -6.77
C GLN A 219 5.25 11.38 -5.79
N ILE A 220 5.30 10.94 -4.52
CA ILE A 220 6.27 11.47 -3.56
C ILE A 220 7.70 11.25 -4.06
N LYS A 221 8.02 10.05 -4.56
CA LYS A 221 9.35 9.76 -5.10
C LYS A 221 9.66 10.57 -6.36
N GLU A 222 8.68 10.78 -7.24
CA GLU A 222 8.82 11.69 -8.38
C GLU A 222 9.07 13.11 -7.92
N ASN A 223 8.28 13.64 -7.00
CA ASN A 223 8.44 14.96 -6.42
C ASN A 223 9.83 15.15 -5.78
N LEU A 224 10.42 14.10 -5.24
CA LEU A 224 11.76 14.09 -4.68
C LEU A 224 12.84 13.73 -5.71
N ALA A 225 12.48 13.62 -7.00
CA ALA A 225 13.35 13.27 -8.13
C ALA A 225 14.07 11.91 -7.99
N PHE A 226 13.43 10.90 -7.37
CA PHE A 226 13.96 9.54 -7.31
C PHE A 226 13.57 8.69 -8.52
N LEU A 227 12.45 9.00 -9.17
CA LEU A 227 11.96 8.26 -10.35
C LEU A 227 11.23 9.22 -11.31
N ASP A 228 10.96 8.74 -12.51
CA ASP A 228 9.90 9.20 -13.40
C ASP A 228 8.73 8.25 -13.24
N HIS A 229 7.58 8.78 -12.80
CA HIS A 229 6.42 7.96 -12.43
C HIS A 229 5.85 7.21 -13.62
N ALA A 230 5.72 7.89 -14.77
CA ALA A 230 5.14 7.28 -15.96
C ALA A 230 6.09 6.25 -16.60
N GLU A 231 7.39 6.52 -16.64
CA GLU A 231 8.39 5.55 -17.13
C GLU A 231 8.42 4.30 -16.26
N TRP A 232 8.43 4.48 -14.95
CA TRP A 232 8.39 3.36 -14.02
C TRP A 232 7.12 2.52 -14.19
N LEU A 233 5.96 3.16 -14.16
CA LEU A 233 4.68 2.45 -14.27
C LEU A 233 4.58 1.70 -15.59
N ARG A 234 5.02 2.28 -16.70
CA ARG A 234 5.04 1.62 -18.01
C ARG A 234 5.93 0.36 -18.01
N ALA A 235 7.09 0.45 -17.35
CA ALA A 235 8.02 -0.66 -17.29
C ALA A 235 7.50 -1.84 -16.44
N ILE A 236 6.77 -1.56 -15.35
CA ILE A 236 6.31 -2.59 -14.41
C ILE A 236 4.86 -3.01 -14.62
N ALA A 237 4.10 -2.31 -15.45
CA ALA A 237 2.67 -2.55 -15.67
C ALA A 237 2.31 -4.03 -15.92
N PRO A 238 3.05 -4.82 -16.73
CA PRO A 238 2.72 -6.24 -16.95
C PRO A 238 2.74 -7.10 -15.68
N ARG A 239 3.38 -6.63 -14.61
CA ARG A 239 3.49 -7.31 -13.32
C ARG A 239 2.51 -6.75 -12.27
N THR A 240 1.74 -5.71 -12.63
CA THR A 240 0.83 -5.01 -11.71
C THR A 240 -0.48 -5.77 -11.58
N VAL A 241 -0.85 -6.11 -10.34
CA VAL A 241 -2.07 -6.87 -10.02
C VAL A 241 -3.15 -6.02 -9.38
N GLY A 242 -2.78 -4.88 -8.81
CA GLY A 242 -3.68 -3.93 -8.19
C GLY A 242 -2.98 -2.61 -7.87
N CYS A 243 -3.75 -1.64 -7.45
CA CYS A 243 -3.22 -0.33 -7.09
C CYS A 243 -4.01 0.33 -5.96
N HIS A 244 -3.33 1.17 -5.17
CA HIS A 244 -3.95 2.17 -4.31
C HIS A 244 -4.08 3.48 -5.08
N VAL A 245 -5.32 3.90 -5.30
CA VAL A 245 -5.65 5.15 -5.97
C VAL A 245 -5.79 6.22 -4.93
N GLN A 246 -4.83 7.11 -4.92
CA GLN A 246 -4.79 8.29 -4.07
C GLN A 246 -4.00 9.38 -4.79
N ASP A 247 -4.21 10.62 -4.40
CA ASP A 247 -3.45 11.75 -4.91
C ASP A 247 -2.43 12.26 -3.89
N CYS A 248 -1.51 13.11 -4.34
CA CYS A 248 -0.46 13.67 -3.51
C CYS A 248 -0.28 15.16 -3.78
N ILE A 249 -0.49 15.99 -2.75
CA ILE A 249 -0.16 17.42 -2.81
C ILE A 249 1.34 17.59 -2.53
N TRP A 250 1.99 18.40 -3.33
CA TRP A 250 3.43 18.72 -3.20
C TRP A 250 3.83 19.14 -1.79
N PRO A 251 4.96 18.71 -1.25
CA PRO A 251 5.87 17.72 -1.83
C PRO A 251 5.51 16.26 -1.52
N ALA A 252 4.69 15.98 -0.47
CA ALA A 252 4.49 14.63 0.03
C ALA A 252 3.23 14.49 0.92
N GLN A 253 2.18 15.26 0.65
CA GLN A 253 0.90 15.09 1.35
C GLN A 253 0.04 14.10 0.56
N ASP A 254 0.24 12.82 0.84
CA ASP A 254 -0.46 11.68 0.24
C ASP A 254 -1.86 11.44 0.83
N HIS A 255 -2.50 10.35 0.41
CA HIS A 255 -3.86 9.94 0.79
C HIS A 255 -4.90 11.03 0.54
N GLN A 256 -4.67 11.84 -0.49
CA GLN A 256 -5.65 12.81 -0.99
C GLN A 256 -6.65 12.12 -1.93
N PRO A 257 -7.88 12.62 -2.01
CA PRO A 257 -8.82 12.15 -3.02
C PRO A 257 -8.26 12.35 -4.43
N PRO A 258 -8.51 11.45 -5.38
CA PRO A 258 -8.12 11.60 -6.77
C PRO A 258 -8.48 12.99 -7.33
N PHE A 259 -7.58 13.56 -8.13
CA PHE A 259 -7.67 14.91 -8.72
C PHE A 259 -7.59 16.09 -7.73
N ALA A 260 -7.14 15.84 -6.49
CA ALA A 260 -6.93 16.91 -5.49
C ALA A 260 -5.46 17.31 -5.34
N GLY A 261 -4.54 16.69 -6.04
CA GLY A 261 -3.09 16.90 -5.96
C GLY A 261 -2.41 16.96 -7.32
N GLY A 262 -1.22 16.38 -7.39
CA GLY A 262 -0.34 16.45 -8.56
C GLY A 262 -0.15 15.14 -9.32
N VAL A 263 -0.88 14.08 -8.96
CA VAL A 263 -0.84 12.81 -9.71
C VAL A 263 -1.60 12.95 -11.01
N ASP A 264 -0.93 12.77 -12.13
CA ASP A 264 -1.54 12.78 -13.46
C ASP A 264 -2.25 11.46 -13.76
N LEU A 265 -3.42 11.25 -13.10
CA LEU A 265 -4.19 10.02 -13.21
C LEU A 265 -4.66 9.76 -14.65
N GLU A 266 -4.95 10.81 -15.43
CA GLU A 266 -5.39 10.66 -16.83
C GLU A 266 -4.28 10.05 -17.70
N LYS A 267 -3.03 10.38 -17.42
CA LYS A 267 -1.85 9.81 -18.10
C LYS A 267 -1.50 8.43 -17.57
N LEU A 268 -1.60 8.20 -16.26
CA LEU A 268 -1.06 7.02 -15.59
C LEU A 268 -2.03 5.83 -15.56
N VAL A 269 -3.32 6.06 -15.33
CA VAL A 269 -4.32 4.97 -15.26
C VAL A 269 -4.38 4.14 -16.55
N PRO A 270 -4.31 4.72 -17.76
CA PRO A 270 -4.29 3.94 -19.00
C PRO A 270 -3.06 3.05 -19.19
N LEU A 271 -2.00 3.24 -18.41
CA LEU A 271 -0.80 2.39 -18.47
C LEU A 271 -1.00 1.06 -17.74
N LEU A 272 -1.98 0.97 -16.84
CA LEU A 272 -2.24 -0.22 -16.06
C LEU A 272 -2.97 -1.30 -16.89
N PRO A 273 -2.77 -2.60 -16.55
CA PRO A 273 -3.53 -3.67 -17.17
C PRO A 273 -5.04 -3.50 -16.97
N SER A 274 -5.84 -3.90 -17.96
CA SER A 274 -7.31 -3.79 -17.91
C SER A 274 -7.96 -4.59 -16.76
N ASN A 275 -7.27 -5.62 -16.26
CA ASN A 275 -7.70 -6.44 -15.13
C ASN A 275 -7.12 -5.98 -13.79
N CYS A 276 -6.42 -4.84 -13.75
CA CYS A 276 -5.90 -4.27 -12.50
C CYS A 276 -7.03 -3.92 -11.55
N LEU A 277 -6.85 -4.26 -10.28
CA LEU A 277 -7.78 -3.88 -9.21
C LEU A 277 -7.44 -2.47 -8.73
N PHE A 278 -8.43 -1.58 -8.71
CA PHE A 278 -8.30 -0.21 -8.20
C PHE A 278 -8.87 -0.13 -6.79
N VAL A 279 -8.09 0.26 -5.82
CA VAL A 279 -8.53 0.47 -4.43
C VAL A 279 -8.31 1.93 -4.04
N TRP A 280 -9.36 2.65 -3.72
CA TRP A 280 -9.28 4.02 -3.24
C TRP A 280 -8.85 4.05 -1.77
N GLU A 281 -7.70 4.62 -1.50
CA GLU A 281 -7.13 4.71 -0.16
C GLU A 281 -7.00 6.16 0.30
N MET A 282 -7.88 6.56 1.23
CA MET A 282 -8.01 7.95 1.65
C MET A 282 -7.62 8.17 3.10
N SER A 283 -7.04 9.33 3.39
CA SER A 283 -6.79 9.76 4.76
C SER A 283 -8.09 9.80 5.58
N PRO A 284 -8.08 9.37 6.86
CA PRO A 284 -9.23 9.50 7.76
C PRO A 284 -9.74 10.94 7.96
N ARG A 285 -8.92 11.93 7.58
CA ARG A 285 -9.26 13.36 7.66
C ARG A 285 -10.13 13.85 6.52
N LYS A 286 -10.32 13.03 5.49
CA LYS A 286 -11.12 13.39 4.31
C LYS A 286 -12.60 13.28 4.59
N THR A 287 -13.34 14.32 4.17
CA THR A 287 -14.79 14.36 4.31
C THR A 287 -15.47 13.52 3.22
N THR A 288 -16.69 13.10 3.51
CA THR A 288 -17.54 12.41 2.54
C THR A 288 -17.72 13.23 1.25
N ASP A 289 -17.85 14.56 1.37
CA ASP A 289 -18.10 15.44 0.22
C ASP A 289 -16.85 15.60 -0.67
N GLU A 290 -15.64 15.66 -0.08
CA GLU A 290 -14.40 15.64 -0.86
C GLU A 290 -14.29 14.34 -1.68
N ILE A 291 -14.58 13.20 -1.04
CA ILE A 291 -14.50 11.89 -1.70
C ILE A 291 -15.59 11.76 -2.79
N ARG A 292 -16.83 12.15 -2.51
CA ARG A 292 -17.92 12.14 -3.50
C ARG A 292 -17.61 13.00 -4.72
N ARG A 293 -17.01 14.15 -4.53
CA ARG A 293 -16.56 15.02 -5.65
C ARG A 293 -15.54 14.30 -6.52
N SER A 294 -14.58 13.62 -5.91
CA SER A 294 -13.60 12.82 -6.65
C SER A 294 -14.24 11.62 -7.37
N ILE A 295 -15.25 10.96 -6.77
CA ILE A 295 -16.00 9.89 -7.44
C ILE A 295 -16.69 10.44 -8.69
N GLN A 296 -17.30 11.61 -8.60
CA GLN A 296 -17.93 12.25 -9.75
C GLN A 296 -16.93 12.57 -10.87
N LEU A 297 -15.78 13.18 -10.52
CA LEU A 297 -14.71 13.46 -11.46
C LEU A 297 -14.14 12.18 -12.11
N TRP A 298 -14.00 11.10 -11.33
CA TRP A 298 -13.54 9.82 -11.86
C TRP A 298 -14.49 9.26 -12.93
N LYS A 299 -15.80 9.28 -12.63
CA LYS A 299 -16.83 8.86 -13.60
C LYS A 299 -16.84 9.69 -14.89
N GLU A 300 -16.66 11.00 -14.77
CA GLU A 300 -16.57 11.90 -15.92
C GLU A 300 -15.35 11.62 -16.81
N ARG A 301 -14.22 11.21 -16.22
CA ARG A 301 -12.96 11.04 -16.93
C ARG A 301 -12.71 9.61 -17.42
N PHE A 302 -13.16 8.61 -16.66
CA PHE A 302 -12.91 7.19 -16.94
C PHE A 302 -14.17 6.37 -17.25
N GLY A 303 -15.37 6.95 -17.12
CA GLY A 303 -16.61 6.32 -17.56
C GLY A 303 -17.20 5.24 -16.64
N GLU A 304 -16.74 5.15 -15.36
CA GLU A 304 -17.24 4.16 -14.38
C GLU A 304 -17.74 4.83 -13.09
#